data_9da06844a017a241dd53dba22657dedd
#
_entry.id   9da06844a017a241dd53dba22657dedd
#
_cell.length_a   1.000
_cell.length_b   1.000
_cell.length_c   1.000
_cell.angle_alpha   90.00
_cell.angle_beta   90.00
_cell.angle_gamma   90.00
#
_symmetry.space_group_name_H-M   'P 1'
#
loop_
_entity.id
_entity.type
_entity.pdbx_description
1 polymer ?
#
loop_
_entity_poly.entity_id
_entity_poly.type
_entity_poly.pdbx_seq_one_letter_code
_entity_poly.pdbx_strand_id
1 'polypeptide(L)'
;MRIGFRTTSVLKTGASFFLFLFLMSCGSENENSSQKNLAALAALIPGNSAAFLNGNASASPFQQGITASQIDSAFQAENDGSFTFNDSIVIRSGDGTSIAANLFQPKNLVSGQKYPTVIFVNSWALNEYEYIVPAAKLAKKGYIVLSYSTRGFGISGGLINTAGIKDRQDLSAVLDWLRANTQVDSSNIGISGISYGAGISLIGVSFEPRIKTAVAMSGWGDLKRSLYGNDTPRLVWGLILIGAGYFTGRMDPVIADNFTKLLSHNDIAGVTAWAAERSPASLVSELNASGKPVYISSNFEDFLFNPNQMLDYFASLTVPKKLDMNEGIHATAEIGGVLGLSNPIWDNAYDWFDFWLKGINNGIMMKPTVTFQKRFNGPRVTLPSWPSSTVSEKTYYLKPRTLFTDGKISSTQNTNNLNTGILSGADTIATTGIPLISDILASHLEVPVTASLDWLSRINGIVYESNSLSSVLKIRGKIFWKGQVSSSLGKANVNVYFYDVGSNGVGKLITHGTASIYVSAFETTDLTVDLNAVAYDVPAGNRIAIALDTFDPQYAPPTALVYGLDVKHNPSKQSTLSIQSE
;
A
#
# COMPACT_ATOMS: atom_id res chain seq x y z
N MET A 1 -39.95 -3.84 20.78
CA MET A 1 -39.14 -2.65 21.08
C MET A 1 -38.09 -2.49 19.98
N ARG A 2 -38.34 -1.64 18.99
CA ARG A 2 -37.45 -1.42 17.85
C ARG A 2 -36.44 -0.36 18.26
N ILE A 3 -35.15 -0.75 18.35
CA ILE A 3 -34.07 0.19 18.56
C ILE A 3 -33.61 0.65 17.18
N GLY A 4 -33.99 1.87 16.81
CA GLY A 4 -33.50 2.53 15.61
C GLY A 4 -32.12 3.13 15.86
N PHE A 5 -31.12 2.53 15.28
CA PHE A 5 -29.78 3.13 15.24
C PHE A 5 -29.81 4.32 14.26
N ARG A 6 -29.50 5.51 14.76
CA ARG A 6 -29.22 6.69 13.93
C ARG A 6 -27.80 6.53 13.35
N THR A 7 -27.72 6.03 12.13
CA THR A 7 -26.47 5.76 11.40
C THR A 7 -25.79 7.01 10.81
N THR A 8 -26.36 8.21 10.99
CA THR A 8 -25.90 9.42 10.30
C THR A 8 -24.72 10.17 10.94
N SER A 9 -24.35 9.90 12.19
CA SER A 9 -23.23 10.61 12.84
C SER A 9 -21.88 9.91 12.72
N VAL A 10 -21.84 8.60 12.69
CA VAL A 10 -20.59 7.80 12.58
C VAL A 10 -20.00 7.91 11.16
N LEU A 11 -20.84 8.11 10.15
CA LEU A 11 -20.46 8.16 8.75
C LEU A 11 -19.85 9.50 8.31
N LYS A 12 -20.23 10.61 8.96
CA LYS A 12 -19.58 11.91 8.75
C LYS A 12 -18.16 11.95 9.31
N THR A 13 -17.89 11.17 10.35
CA THR A 13 -16.56 11.06 10.97
C THR A 13 -15.56 10.29 10.09
N GLY A 14 -15.98 9.28 9.34
CA GLY A 14 -15.10 8.50 8.46
C GLY A 14 -14.56 9.30 7.27
N ALA A 15 -15.43 10.05 6.59
CA ALA A 15 -15.00 10.90 5.46
C ALA A 15 -14.13 12.09 5.94
N SER A 16 -14.46 12.66 7.11
CA SER A 16 -13.65 13.70 7.77
C SER A 16 -12.31 13.15 8.26
N PHE A 17 -12.23 11.87 8.58
CA PHE A 17 -11.01 11.19 9.02
C PHE A 17 -10.04 10.96 7.85
N PHE A 18 -10.53 10.58 6.67
CA PHE A 18 -9.73 10.52 5.44
C PHE A 18 -9.16 11.89 5.07
N LEU A 19 -9.95 12.93 5.27
CA LEU A 19 -9.55 14.32 5.07
C LEU A 19 -8.43 14.75 6.02
N PHE A 20 -8.54 14.39 7.29
CA PHE A 20 -7.53 14.72 8.31
C PHE A 20 -6.21 14.01 8.02
N LEU A 21 -6.26 12.76 7.56
CA LEU A 21 -5.10 11.98 7.12
C LEU A 21 -4.38 12.63 5.93
N PHE A 22 -5.13 13.15 4.99
CA PHE A 22 -4.60 13.86 3.82
C PHE A 22 -3.96 15.20 4.21
N LEU A 23 -4.54 15.93 5.16
CA LEU A 23 -4.07 17.24 5.60
C LEU A 23 -2.74 17.17 6.39
N MET A 24 -2.50 16.09 7.12
CA MET A 24 -1.28 15.92 7.90
C MET A 24 -0.04 15.54 7.06
N SER A 25 -0.22 15.05 5.82
CA SER A 25 0.91 14.70 4.94
C SER A 25 1.63 15.91 4.32
N CYS A 26 1.14 17.12 4.54
CA CYS A 26 1.65 18.37 3.94
C CYS A 26 2.52 19.23 4.87
N GLY A 27 3.09 18.67 5.92
CA GLY A 27 3.92 19.39 6.89
C GLY A 27 5.39 19.40 6.54
N SER A 28 5.87 20.41 5.88
CA SER A 28 7.10 21.18 6.05
C SER A 28 7.63 21.74 4.73
N GLU A 29 7.15 22.89 4.35
CA GLU A 29 7.91 23.92 3.63
C GLU A 29 7.02 25.15 3.42
N ASN A 30 7.46 26.30 3.99
CA ASN A 30 6.92 27.67 3.84
C ASN A 30 5.40 27.90 3.95
N GLU A 31 4.98 28.69 4.93
CA GLU A 31 3.58 29.02 5.24
C GLU A 31 2.71 29.50 4.06
N ASN A 32 3.27 30.08 3.02
CA ASN A 32 2.54 30.51 1.82
C ASN A 32 2.26 29.38 0.81
N SER A 33 3.00 28.28 0.85
CA SER A 33 2.74 27.10 0.03
C SER A 33 1.71 26.15 0.69
N SER A 34 1.71 26.09 2.02
CA SER A 34 0.79 25.20 2.77
C SER A 34 -0.67 25.62 2.63
N GLN A 35 -1.01 26.93 2.54
CA GLN A 35 -2.39 27.35 2.31
C GLN A 35 -2.89 27.04 0.90
N LYS A 36 -2.04 27.14 -0.12
CA LYS A 36 -2.37 26.72 -1.49
C LYS A 36 -2.52 25.20 -1.61
N ASN A 37 -1.68 24.47 -0.88
CA ASN A 37 -1.71 23.01 -0.83
C ASN A 37 -2.94 22.47 -0.09
N LEU A 38 -3.37 23.15 0.99
CA LEU A 38 -4.62 22.87 1.71
C LEU A 38 -5.85 23.06 0.82
N ALA A 39 -5.87 24.08 -0.02
CA ALA A 39 -6.98 24.35 -0.94
C ALA A 39 -7.04 23.28 -2.06
N ALA A 40 -5.88 22.86 -2.60
CA ALA A 40 -5.80 21.80 -3.59
C ALA A 40 -6.18 20.42 -3.01
N LEU A 41 -5.83 20.16 -1.74
CA LEU A 41 -6.20 18.95 -1.04
C LEU A 41 -7.69 18.89 -0.69
N ALA A 42 -8.26 20.02 -0.25
CA ALA A 42 -9.71 20.15 -0.03
C ALA A 42 -10.50 19.86 -1.33
N ALA A 43 -9.85 20.02 -2.48
CA ALA A 43 -10.40 19.72 -3.80
C ALA A 43 -10.63 18.24 -4.08
N LEU A 44 -9.88 17.36 -3.45
CA LEU A 44 -9.99 15.91 -3.64
C LEU A 44 -11.10 15.27 -2.77
N ILE A 45 -11.84 16.09 -1.99
CA ILE A 45 -12.83 15.59 -1.03
C ILE A 45 -14.23 15.56 -1.65
N PRO A 46 -14.94 14.42 -1.54
CA PRO A 46 -16.35 14.36 -1.90
C PRO A 46 -17.20 15.23 -0.98
N GLY A 47 -17.92 16.21 -1.51
CA GLY A 47 -18.91 16.94 -0.73
C GLY A 47 -19.16 18.41 -1.05
N ASN A 48 -18.33 19.05 -1.87
CA ASN A 48 -18.58 20.40 -2.35
C ASN A 48 -18.92 20.39 -3.84
N SER A 49 -20.16 20.11 -4.15
CA SER A 49 -20.66 20.03 -5.51
C SER A 49 -20.98 21.40 -6.08
N ALA A 50 -20.30 21.78 -7.12
CA ALA A 50 -20.85 22.65 -8.15
C ALA A 50 -20.81 21.87 -9.47
N ALA A 51 -21.91 21.97 -10.21
CA ALA A 51 -22.18 21.21 -11.42
C ALA A 51 -21.03 21.30 -12.43
N PHE A 52 -20.30 20.18 -12.60
CA PHE A 52 -19.17 20.09 -13.50
C PHE A 52 -19.58 19.77 -14.93
N LEU A 53 -20.79 19.33 -15.14
CA LEU A 53 -21.27 18.94 -16.43
C LEU A 53 -22.58 19.67 -16.72
N ASN A 54 -22.52 20.60 -17.63
CA ASN A 54 -23.72 21.06 -18.33
C ASN A 54 -24.31 19.87 -19.10
N GLY A 55 -25.21 19.15 -18.50
CA GLY A 55 -25.95 18.09 -19.16
C GLY A 55 -26.34 16.93 -18.26
N ASN A 56 -27.55 17.01 -17.74
CA ASN A 56 -28.46 15.91 -17.40
C ASN A 56 -27.86 14.53 -17.05
N ALA A 57 -27.04 14.44 -16.02
CA ALA A 57 -26.83 13.19 -15.33
C ALA A 57 -27.14 13.41 -13.86
N SER A 58 -28.12 12.70 -13.34
CA SER A 58 -28.43 12.61 -11.92
C SER A 58 -27.34 11.83 -11.18
N ALA A 59 -26.11 12.38 -11.15
CA ALA A 59 -25.07 11.87 -10.28
C ALA A 59 -25.42 12.24 -8.85
N SER A 60 -25.30 11.30 -7.92
CA SER A 60 -25.51 11.60 -6.51
C SER A 60 -24.53 12.66 -6.05
N PRO A 61 -24.86 13.51 -5.07
CA PRO A 61 -23.95 14.53 -4.54
C PRO A 61 -22.60 13.98 -4.07
N PHE A 62 -22.48 12.67 -3.84
CA PHE A 62 -21.27 11.98 -3.43
C PHE A 62 -20.36 11.53 -4.59
N GLN A 63 -20.82 11.63 -5.83
CA GLN A 63 -20.05 11.28 -7.03
C GLN A 63 -19.28 12.47 -7.63
N GLN A 64 -19.42 13.66 -7.04
CA GLN A 64 -18.85 14.92 -7.53
C GLN A 64 -17.67 15.35 -6.64
N GLY A 65 -16.55 14.63 -6.71
CA GLY A 65 -15.46 14.76 -5.74
C GLY A 65 -14.62 16.03 -5.78
N ILE A 66 -14.64 16.81 -6.85
CA ILE A 66 -13.82 18.02 -7.02
C ILE A 66 -14.71 19.13 -7.59
N THR A 67 -14.58 20.37 -7.07
CA THR A 67 -15.36 21.50 -7.60
C THR A 67 -14.77 22.04 -8.90
N ALA A 68 -15.63 22.63 -9.75
CA ALA A 68 -15.21 23.29 -10.99
C ALA A 68 -14.07 24.29 -10.76
N SER A 69 -14.22 25.15 -9.73
CA SER A 69 -13.22 26.17 -9.43
C SER A 69 -11.87 25.60 -8.97
N GLN A 70 -11.87 24.42 -8.39
CA GLN A 70 -10.65 23.75 -7.91
C GLN A 70 -9.92 23.05 -9.05
N ILE A 71 -10.65 22.37 -9.96
CA ILE A 71 -10.07 21.87 -11.21
C ILE A 71 -9.57 23.03 -12.05
N ASP A 72 -10.36 24.09 -12.19
CA ASP A 72 -9.94 25.29 -12.92
C ASP A 72 -8.67 25.87 -12.35
N SER A 73 -8.54 25.96 -11.03
CA SER A 73 -7.32 26.49 -10.41
C SER A 73 -6.10 25.61 -10.66
N ALA A 74 -6.22 24.29 -10.50
CA ALA A 74 -5.14 23.34 -10.77
C ALA A 74 -4.79 23.30 -12.27
N PHE A 75 -5.80 23.33 -13.14
CA PHE A 75 -5.63 23.39 -14.57
C PHE A 75 -4.97 24.69 -15.03
N GLN A 76 -5.40 25.85 -14.50
CA GLN A 76 -4.82 27.13 -14.86
C GLN A 76 -3.35 27.27 -14.40
N ALA A 77 -2.98 26.66 -13.30
CA ALA A 77 -1.59 26.63 -12.85
C ALA A 77 -0.65 25.94 -13.83
N GLU A 78 -1.14 24.94 -14.56
CA GLU A 78 -0.37 24.19 -15.56
C GLU A 78 -0.65 24.67 -17.00
N ASN A 79 -1.74 25.40 -17.25
CA ASN A 79 -2.18 25.76 -18.61
C ASN A 79 -1.42 26.98 -19.15
N ASP A 80 -0.35 26.74 -19.86
CA ASP A 80 0.42 27.74 -20.61
C ASP A 80 -0.03 27.86 -22.06
N GLY A 81 -1.13 27.22 -22.43
CA GLY A 81 -1.67 27.20 -23.80
C GLY A 81 -0.96 26.27 -24.77
N SER A 82 -0.01 25.45 -24.30
CA SER A 82 0.73 24.48 -25.14
C SER A 82 0.01 23.17 -25.37
N PHE A 83 -1.08 22.89 -24.65
CA PHE A 83 -1.89 21.68 -24.79
C PHE A 83 -3.39 22.01 -24.85
N THR A 84 -4.20 21.01 -25.22
CA THR A 84 -5.66 21.03 -25.15
C THR A 84 -6.14 20.04 -24.11
N PHE A 85 -7.28 20.34 -23.50
CA PHE A 85 -7.95 19.50 -22.51
C PHE A 85 -9.40 19.23 -22.94
N ASN A 86 -9.82 17.95 -22.90
CA ASN A 86 -11.19 17.54 -23.14
C ASN A 86 -11.61 16.57 -22.03
N ASP A 87 -12.59 16.98 -21.22
CA ASP A 87 -13.13 16.25 -20.07
C ASP A 87 -14.46 15.53 -20.32
N SER A 88 -14.95 15.57 -21.57
CA SER A 88 -16.27 15.08 -21.93
C SER A 88 -16.23 13.76 -22.70
N ILE A 89 -15.25 12.91 -22.43
CA ILE A 89 -15.05 11.66 -23.14
C ILE A 89 -15.80 10.53 -22.45
N VAL A 90 -16.60 9.81 -23.23
CA VAL A 90 -17.27 8.57 -22.82
C VAL A 90 -16.85 7.45 -23.75
N ILE A 91 -16.15 6.47 -23.21
CA ILE A 91 -15.69 5.28 -23.91
C ILE A 91 -16.67 4.14 -23.64
N ARG A 92 -17.06 3.38 -24.67
CA ARG A 92 -17.91 2.21 -24.52
C ARG A 92 -17.06 0.95 -24.41
N SER A 93 -17.15 0.28 -23.27
CA SER A 93 -16.57 -1.05 -23.07
C SER A 93 -17.32 -2.12 -23.87
N GLY A 94 -16.70 -3.28 -24.04
CA GLY A 94 -17.29 -4.38 -24.83
C GLY A 94 -18.65 -4.90 -24.32
N ASP A 95 -18.94 -4.72 -23.03
CA ASP A 95 -20.22 -5.05 -22.40
C ASP A 95 -21.22 -3.88 -22.42
N GLY A 96 -20.90 -2.78 -23.10
CA GLY A 96 -21.72 -1.57 -23.19
C GLY A 96 -21.54 -0.60 -22.02
N THR A 97 -20.72 -0.93 -21.01
CA THR A 97 -20.45 -0.04 -19.88
C THR A 97 -19.79 1.26 -20.37
N SER A 98 -20.28 2.40 -19.89
CA SER A 98 -19.69 3.71 -20.17
C SER A 98 -18.51 3.94 -19.24
N ILE A 99 -17.36 4.30 -19.79
CA ILE A 99 -16.14 4.65 -19.06
C ILE A 99 -15.86 6.13 -19.29
N ALA A 100 -15.86 6.91 -18.22
CA ALA A 100 -15.55 8.34 -18.25
C ALA A 100 -14.05 8.55 -18.35
N ALA A 101 -13.64 9.51 -19.16
CA ALA A 101 -12.23 9.84 -19.33
C ALA A 101 -12.05 11.32 -19.67
N ASN A 102 -10.84 11.81 -19.43
CA ASN A 102 -10.37 13.07 -19.95
C ASN A 102 -9.10 12.87 -20.79
N LEU A 103 -8.85 13.81 -21.69
CA LEU A 103 -7.76 13.74 -22.65
C LEU A 103 -6.99 15.06 -22.67
N PHE A 104 -5.68 14.95 -22.54
CA PHE A 104 -4.73 16.03 -22.74
C PHE A 104 -3.92 15.74 -24.00
N GLN A 105 -3.77 16.72 -24.87
CA GLN A 105 -2.99 16.59 -26.09
C GLN A 105 -2.16 17.84 -26.35
N PRO A 106 -0.96 17.73 -26.90
CA PRO A 106 -0.24 18.90 -27.40
C PRO A 106 -1.13 19.71 -28.35
N LYS A 107 -1.12 21.03 -28.24
CA LYS A 107 -2.00 21.91 -29.02
C LYS A 107 -1.71 21.84 -30.54
N ASN A 108 -0.44 21.72 -30.89
CA ASN A 108 0.01 21.78 -32.28
C ASN A 108 0.37 20.38 -32.79
N LEU A 109 -0.63 19.48 -32.83
CA LEU A 109 -0.43 18.15 -33.41
C LEU A 109 -0.19 18.28 -34.92
N VAL A 110 0.90 17.68 -35.38
CA VAL A 110 1.21 17.62 -36.83
C VAL A 110 0.43 16.48 -37.49
N SER A 111 -0.27 16.77 -38.56
CA SER A 111 -1.04 15.74 -39.27
C SER A 111 -0.13 14.61 -39.75
N GLY A 112 -0.53 13.36 -39.49
CA GLY A 112 0.24 12.16 -39.82
C GLY A 112 1.34 11.79 -38.84
N GLN A 113 1.75 12.67 -37.93
CA GLN A 113 2.69 12.35 -36.86
C GLN A 113 1.99 11.54 -35.78
N LYS A 114 2.71 10.58 -35.18
CA LYS A 114 2.25 9.79 -34.05
C LYS A 114 2.96 10.23 -32.77
N TYR A 115 2.25 10.18 -31.63
CA TYR A 115 2.72 10.70 -30.36
C TYR A 115 2.73 9.61 -29.29
N PRO A 116 3.78 9.53 -28.46
CA PRO A 116 3.80 8.64 -27.30
C PRO A 116 2.66 8.99 -26.36
N THR A 117 2.11 7.98 -25.69
CA THR A 117 0.88 8.13 -24.92
C THR A 117 1.06 7.57 -23.52
N VAL A 118 0.49 8.23 -22.54
CA VAL A 118 0.39 7.72 -21.16
C VAL A 118 -1.08 7.63 -20.77
N ILE A 119 -1.47 6.49 -20.20
CA ILE A 119 -2.79 6.25 -19.64
C ILE A 119 -2.68 6.31 -18.12
N PHE A 120 -3.51 7.15 -17.48
CA PHE A 120 -3.68 7.15 -16.04
C PHE A 120 -4.96 6.45 -15.62
N VAL A 121 -4.87 5.64 -14.56
CA VAL A 121 -5.97 4.90 -13.97
C VAL A 121 -6.20 5.42 -12.56
N ASN A 122 -7.44 5.76 -12.21
CA ASN A 122 -7.78 6.35 -10.92
C ASN A 122 -7.48 5.43 -9.73
N SER A 123 -7.22 6.04 -8.58
CA SER A 123 -7.19 5.38 -7.29
C SER A 123 -8.59 4.99 -6.81
N TRP A 124 -8.68 4.07 -5.83
CA TRP A 124 -9.95 3.73 -5.18
C TRP A 124 -10.61 4.98 -4.61
N ALA A 125 -11.90 5.13 -4.84
CA ALA A 125 -12.71 6.28 -4.43
C ALA A 125 -12.48 7.59 -5.21
N LEU A 126 -11.52 7.64 -6.12
CA LEU A 126 -11.22 8.81 -6.97
C LEU A 126 -11.75 8.60 -8.40
N ASN A 127 -11.47 9.55 -9.28
CA ASN A 127 -11.99 9.57 -10.65
C ASN A 127 -10.94 10.07 -11.65
N GLU A 128 -11.32 10.26 -12.92
CA GLU A 128 -10.47 10.67 -14.04
C GLU A 128 -9.76 12.01 -13.85
N TYR A 129 -10.16 12.81 -12.88
CA TYR A 129 -9.52 14.11 -12.59
C TYR A 129 -8.34 14.02 -11.62
N GLU A 130 -8.07 12.85 -11.03
CA GLU A 130 -6.97 12.67 -10.08
C GLU A 130 -5.62 13.13 -10.62
N TYR A 131 -5.34 12.87 -11.90
CA TYR A 131 -4.02 13.12 -12.51
C TYR A 131 -3.96 14.36 -13.39
N ILE A 132 -4.79 15.37 -13.15
CA ILE A 132 -4.86 16.58 -13.98
C ILE A 132 -3.50 17.27 -14.13
N VAL A 133 -2.76 17.41 -13.03
CA VAL A 133 -1.44 18.08 -13.04
C VAL A 133 -0.37 17.19 -13.68
N PRO A 134 -0.19 15.92 -13.33
CA PRO A 134 0.73 15.03 -14.04
C PRO A 134 0.43 14.91 -15.53
N ALA A 135 -0.86 14.84 -15.90
CA ALA A 135 -1.28 14.76 -17.31
C ALA A 135 -0.92 16.02 -18.09
N ALA A 136 -1.17 17.21 -17.51
CA ALA A 136 -0.78 18.47 -18.12
C ALA A 136 0.75 18.57 -18.31
N LYS A 137 1.53 18.19 -17.29
CA LYS A 137 3.01 18.17 -17.38
C LYS A 137 3.50 17.24 -18.51
N LEU A 138 2.91 16.07 -18.68
CA LEU A 138 3.25 15.16 -19.79
C LEU A 138 2.80 15.70 -21.12
N ALA A 139 1.61 16.31 -21.23
CA ALA A 139 1.12 16.92 -22.47
C ALA A 139 2.04 18.07 -22.94
N LYS A 140 2.52 18.91 -22.03
CA LYS A 140 3.55 19.94 -22.32
C LYS A 140 4.85 19.31 -22.86
N LYS A 141 5.19 18.13 -22.40
CA LYS A 141 6.33 17.38 -22.92
C LYS A 141 6.04 16.67 -24.27
N GLY A 142 4.85 16.82 -24.85
CA GLY A 142 4.50 16.26 -26.15
C GLY A 142 3.91 14.84 -26.10
N TYR A 143 3.33 14.44 -24.99
CA TYR A 143 2.55 13.20 -24.87
C TYR A 143 1.07 13.44 -25.17
N ILE A 144 0.39 12.45 -25.70
CA ILE A 144 -1.06 12.30 -25.52
C ILE A 144 -1.27 11.64 -24.17
N VAL A 145 -2.17 12.18 -23.34
CA VAL A 145 -2.45 11.61 -22.01
C VAL A 145 -3.95 11.42 -21.87
N LEU A 146 -4.37 10.21 -21.54
CA LEU A 146 -5.75 9.89 -21.21
C LEU A 146 -5.82 9.42 -19.75
N SER A 147 -6.67 10.06 -18.96
CA SER A 147 -6.99 9.61 -17.61
C SER A 147 -8.44 9.13 -17.59
N TYR A 148 -8.72 7.96 -17.00
CA TYR A 148 -10.07 7.43 -16.96
C TYR A 148 -10.47 6.93 -15.57
N SER A 149 -11.77 7.03 -15.28
CA SER A 149 -12.38 6.38 -14.13
C SER A 149 -12.72 4.93 -14.46
N THR A 150 -12.20 4.00 -13.68
CA THR A 150 -12.60 2.60 -13.76
C THR A 150 -14.09 2.44 -13.52
N ARG A 151 -14.66 1.34 -14.01
CA ARG A 151 -16.08 1.04 -13.82
C ARG A 151 -16.50 1.14 -12.35
N GLY A 152 -17.70 1.68 -12.13
CA GLY A 152 -18.25 1.86 -10.81
C GLY A 152 -17.83 3.12 -10.08
N PHE A 153 -16.74 3.80 -10.47
CA PHE A 153 -16.30 5.08 -9.87
C PHE A 153 -16.70 6.29 -10.71
N GLY A 154 -16.77 7.45 -10.07
CA GLY A 154 -17.13 8.69 -10.73
C GLY A 154 -18.44 8.57 -11.53
N ILE A 155 -18.43 9.06 -12.75
CA ILE A 155 -19.57 8.95 -13.70
C ILE A 155 -19.45 7.74 -14.64
N SER A 156 -18.42 6.90 -14.50
CA SER A 156 -18.31 5.63 -15.25
C SER A 156 -19.43 4.68 -14.86
N GLY A 157 -19.96 3.93 -15.80
CA GLY A 157 -21.03 2.94 -15.59
C GLY A 157 -20.58 1.68 -14.84
N GLY A 158 -21.48 0.72 -14.69
CA GLY A 158 -21.20 -0.60 -14.12
C GLY A 158 -20.98 -0.61 -12.62
N LEU A 159 -20.40 -1.72 -12.12
CA LEU A 159 -20.03 -1.93 -10.72
C LEU A 159 -18.52 -2.04 -10.60
N ILE A 160 -17.95 -1.63 -9.48
CA ILE A 160 -16.51 -1.75 -9.16
C ILE A 160 -16.11 -3.23 -9.25
N ASN A 161 -15.08 -3.55 -10.06
CA ASN A 161 -14.68 -4.93 -10.32
C ASN A 161 -13.35 -5.34 -9.66
N THR A 162 -12.71 -4.42 -8.94
CA THR A 162 -11.47 -4.66 -8.16
C THR A 162 -10.33 -5.24 -9.02
N ALA A 163 -10.00 -4.58 -10.13
CA ALA A 163 -8.97 -5.01 -11.08
C ALA A 163 -9.23 -6.40 -11.73
N GLY A 164 -10.49 -6.83 -11.78
CA GLY A 164 -10.88 -8.10 -12.37
C GLY A 164 -10.99 -8.06 -13.89
N ILE A 165 -11.57 -9.12 -14.45
CA ILE A 165 -11.69 -9.31 -15.91
C ILE A 165 -12.38 -8.13 -16.61
N LYS A 166 -13.42 -7.54 -15.97
CA LYS A 166 -14.14 -6.42 -16.58
C LYS A 166 -13.29 -5.16 -16.65
N ASP A 167 -12.45 -4.87 -15.64
CA ASP A 167 -11.51 -3.75 -15.69
C ASP A 167 -10.45 -3.94 -16.78
N ARG A 168 -10.04 -5.20 -17.05
CA ARG A 168 -9.13 -5.52 -18.17
C ARG A 168 -9.80 -5.26 -19.52
N GLN A 169 -11.06 -5.61 -19.68
CA GLN A 169 -11.86 -5.33 -20.87
C GLN A 169 -12.03 -3.81 -21.10
N ASP A 170 -12.25 -3.05 -20.02
CA ASP A 170 -12.33 -1.59 -20.08
C ASP A 170 -11.02 -0.98 -20.53
N LEU A 171 -9.89 -1.44 -19.99
CA LEU A 171 -8.57 -0.97 -20.42
C LEU A 171 -8.33 -1.25 -21.91
N SER A 172 -8.73 -2.41 -22.40
CA SER A 172 -8.64 -2.72 -23.84
C SER A 172 -9.51 -1.78 -24.68
N ALA A 173 -10.73 -1.47 -24.21
CA ALA A 173 -11.63 -0.51 -24.89
C ALA A 173 -11.06 0.93 -24.86
N VAL A 174 -10.39 1.35 -23.79
CA VAL A 174 -9.68 2.64 -23.70
C VAL A 174 -8.58 2.71 -24.77
N LEU A 175 -7.82 1.65 -24.93
CA LEU A 175 -6.77 1.58 -25.96
C LEU A 175 -7.33 1.58 -27.40
N ASP A 176 -8.46 0.91 -27.64
CA ASP A 176 -9.15 0.93 -28.92
C ASP A 176 -9.66 2.33 -29.24
N TRP A 177 -10.23 3.01 -28.25
CA TRP A 177 -10.70 4.38 -28.40
C TRP A 177 -9.57 5.35 -28.71
N LEU A 178 -8.44 5.27 -27.99
CA LEU A 178 -7.24 6.08 -28.24
C LEU A 178 -6.76 5.92 -29.69
N ARG A 179 -6.69 4.67 -30.16
CA ARG A 179 -6.26 4.35 -31.53
C ARG A 179 -7.19 4.93 -32.57
N ALA A 180 -8.50 4.91 -32.33
CA ALA A 180 -9.51 5.39 -33.29
C ALA A 180 -9.64 6.92 -33.29
N ASN A 181 -9.40 7.59 -32.19
CA ASN A 181 -9.77 9.00 -31.99
C ASN A 181 -8.59 9.95 -31.82
N THR A 182 -7.35 9.45 -31.72
CA THR A 182 -6.16 10.27 -31.49
C THR A 182 -5.00 9.90 -32.42
N GLN A 183 -3.94 10.72 -32.40
CA GLN A 183 -2.70 10.41 -33.11
C GLN A 183 -1.73 9.60 -32.27
N VAL A 184 -2.23 8.63 -31.50
CA VAL A 184 -1.42 7.76 -30.63
C VAL A 184 -0.38 6.98 -31.45
N ASP A 185 0.84 6.91 -30.93
CA ASP A 185 1.82 5.91 -31.35
C ASP A 185 1.54 4.60 -30.61
N SER A 186 0.92 3.65 -31.31
CA SER A 186 0.53 2.36 -30.76
C SER A 186 1.72 1.49 -30.28
N SER A 187 2.96 1.87 -30.62
CA SER A 187 4.18 1.19 -30.18
C SER A 187 4.76 1.81 -28.91
N ASN A 188 4.27 2.99 -28.51
CA ASN A 188 4.81 3.78 -27.40
C ASN A 188 3.72 4.24 -26.43
N ILE A 189 3.03 3.28 -25.82
CA ILE A 189 1.98 3.52 -24.82
C ILE A 189 2.49 3.06 -23.44
N GLY A 190 2.45 3.95 -22.46
CA GLY A 190 2.68 3.67 -21.05
C GLY A 190 1.39 3.73 -20.25
N ILE A 191 1.39 3.08 -19.10
CA ILE A 191 0.27 3.11 -18.14
C ILE A 191 0.79 3.46 -16.75
N SER A 192 0.00 4.20 -15.98
CA SER A 192 0.34 4.56 -14.61
C SER A 192 -0.88 4.74 -13.73
N GLY A 193 -0.66 4.71 -12.43
CA GLY A 193 -1.63 5.05 -11.41
C GLY A 193 -1.06 4.83 -10.02
N ILE A 194 -1.79 5.32 -9.05
CA ILE A 194 -1.52 5.14 -7.62
C ILE A 194 -2.53 4.11 -7.09
N SER A 195 -2.17 3.35 -6.07
CA SER A 195 -3.09 2.49 -5.32
C SER A 195 -3.84 1.50 -6.24
N TYR A 196 -5.14 1.66 -6.39
CA TYR A 196 -5.99 0.86 -7.27
C TYR A 196 -5.51 0.93 -8.72
N GLY A 197 -5.20 2.14 -9.18
CA GLY A 197 -4.65 2.37 -10.52
C GLY A 197 -3.29 1.71 -10.74
N ALA A 198 -2.46 1.60 -9.71
CA ALA A 198 -1.18 0.90 -9.78
C ALA A 198 -1.34 -0.61 -9.97
N GLY A 199 -2.27 -1.23 -9.23
CA GLY A 199 -2.61 -2.64 -9.41
C GLY A 199 -3.09 -2.94 -10.83
N ILE A 200 -4.00 -2.11 -11.35
CA ILE A 200 -4.48 -2.22 -12.75
C ILE A 200 -3.34 -1.98 -13.74
N SER A 201 -2.41 -1.05 -13.45
CA SER A 201 -1.27 -0.78 -14.34
C SER A 201 -0.32 -1.97 -14.44
N LEU A 202 -0.03 -2.65 -13.32
CA LEU A 202 0.81 -3.87 -13.31
C LEU A 202 0.11 -5.04 -14.01
N ILE A 203 -1.19 -5.21 -13.80
CA ILE A 203 -1.98 -6.20 -14.54
C ILE A 203 -1.99 -5.82 -16.02
N GLY A 204 -2.26 -4.56 -16.35
CA GLY A 204 -2.36 -4.06 -17.72
C GLY A 204 -1.08 -4.31 -18.54
N VAL A 205 0.09 -3.95 -18.02
CA VAL A 205 1.35 -4.17 -18.73
C VAL A 205 1.65 -5.66 -18.93
N SER A 206 1.13 -6.53 -18.06
CA SER A 206 1.34 -7.97 -18.13
C SER A 206 0.50 -8.63 -19.23
N PHE A 207 -0.79 -8.29 -19.35
CA PHE A 207 -1.70 -8.99 -20.29
C PHE A 207 -1.92 -8.25 -21.61
N GLU A 208 -1.82 -6.91 -21.64
CA GLU A 208 -2.18 -6.10 -22.80
C GLU A 208 -0.95 -5.83 -23.70
N PRO A 209 -0.88 -6.41 -24.89
CA PRO A 209 0.32 -6.33 -25.72
C PRO A 209 0.66 -4.91 -26.21
N ARG A 210 -0.32 -4.01 -26.30
CA ARG A 210 -0.14 -2.62 -26.75
C ARG A 210 0.52 -1.73 -25.72
N ILE A 211 0.51 -2.11 -24.43
CA ILE A 211 1.19 -1.37 -23.37
C ILE A 211 2.66 -1.76 -23.37
N LYS A 212 3.55 -0.77 -23.47
CA LYS A 212 5.00 -0.96 -23.53
C LYS A 212 5.66 -0.92 -22.17
N THR A 213 5.15 -0.11 -21.24
CA THR A 213 5.73 0.07 -19.91
C THR A 213 4.70 0.50 -18.88
N ALA A 214 4.97 0.23 -17.59
CA ALA A 214 4.16 0.72 -16.50
C ALA A 214 4.98 1.46 -15.45
N VAL A 215 4.35 2.47 -14.84
CA VAL A 215 4.77 3.10 -13.59
C VAL A 215 3.66 2.85 -12.56
N ALA A 216 3.96 2.07 -11.54
CA ALA A 216 2.98 1.67 -10.52
C ALA A 216 3.39 2.20 -9.14
N MET A 217 2.52 3.01 -8.54
CA MET A 217 2.81 3.71 -7.29
C MET A 217 1.86 3.26 -6.18
N SER A 218 2.40 2.79 -5.05
CA SER A 218 1.64 2.32 -3.87
C SER A 218 0.54 1.30 -4.21
N GLY A 219 0.83 0.36 -5.12
CA GLY A 219 -0.08 -0.72 -5.51
C GLY A 219 0.20 -2.04 -4.81
N TRP A 220 -0.44 -3.08 -5.32
CA TRP A 220 -0.16 -4.44 -4.88
C TRP A 220 0.44 -5.30 -6.00
N GLY A 221 1.31 -6.22 -5.60
CA GLY A 221 1.72 -7.36 -6.43
C GLY A 221 0.84 -8.58 -6.18
N ASP A 222 0.45 -8.83 -4.92
CA ASP A 222 -0.40 -9.93 -4.46
C ASP A 222 -1.50 -9.41 -3.53
N LEU A 223 -2.75 -9.42 -4.02
CA LEU A 223 -3.90 -8.90 -3.30
C LEU A 223 -4.27 -9.74 -2.07
N LYS A 224 -4.12 -11.08 -2.14
CA LYS A 224 -4.33 -11.95 -1.00
C LYS A 224 -3.40 -11.58 0.15
N ARG A 225 -2.10 -11.49 -0.12
CA ARG A 225 -1.08 -11.16 0.89
C ARG A 225 -1.23 -9.72 1.41
N SER A 226 -1.80 -8.84 0.61
CA SER A 226 -2.08 -7.46 1.02
C SER A 226 -3.19 -7.38 2.06
N LEU A 227 -4.33 -8.02 1.83
CA LEU A 227 -5.54 -7.87 2.65
C LEU A 227 -5.74 -8.99 3.68
N TYR A 228 -5.10 -10.15 3.45
CA TYR A 228 -5.23 -11.36 4.28
C TYR A 228 -3.87 -12.06 4.44
N GLY A 229 -2.80 -11.30 4.65
CA GLY A 229 -1.47 -11.86 4.91
C GLY A 229 -1.40 -12.60 6.23
N ASN A 230 -0.75 -13.78 6.25
CA ASN A 230 -0.61 -14.64 7.42
C ASN A 230 -1.97 -15.00 8.06
N ASP A 231 -2.97 -15.27 7.21
CA ASP A 231 -4.34 -15.64 7.58
C ASP A 231 -5.05 -14.64 8.53
N THR A 232 -4.64 -13.38 8.50
CA THR A 232 -5.18 -12.31 9.35
C THR A 232 -5.79 -11.20 8.51
N PRO A 233 -7.12 -10.93 8.63
CA PRO A 233 -7.77 -9.83 7.92
C PRO A 233 -7.28 -8.47 8.46
N ARG A 234 -7.03 -7.53 7.55
CA ARG A 234 -6.73 -6.13 7.87
C ARG A 234 -8.03 -5.38 8.13
N LEU A 235 -8.45 -5.34 9.41
CA LEU A 235 -9.78 -4.85 9.80
C LEU A 235 -9.98 -3.39 9.42
N VAL A 236 -9.08 -2.51 9.83
CA VAL A 236 -9.23 -1.06 9.64
C VAL A 236 -9.24 -0.71 8.16
N TRP A 237 -8.25 -1.20 7.40
CA TRP A 237 -8.19 -0.94 5.97
C TRP A 237 -9.35 -1.56 5.19
N GLY A 238 -9.81 -2.76 5.56
CA GLY A 238 -10.98 -3.38 4.95
C GLY A 238 -12.24 -2.54 5.15
N LEU A 239 -12.49 -2.04 6.37
CA LEU A 239 -13.63 -1.16 6.66
C LEU A 239 -13.53 0.17 5.90
N ILE A 240 -12.33 0.76 5.78
CA ILE A 240 -12.09 1.98 5.02
C ILE A 240 -12.40 1.78 3.55
N LEU A 241 -11.88 0.72 2.93
CA LEU A 241 -12.12 0.43 1.51
C LEU A 241 -13.60 0.16 1.21
N ILE A 242 -14.26 -0.63 2.06
CA ILE A 242 -15.69 -0.91 1.93
C ILE A 242 -16.52 0.38 2.07
N GLY A 243 -16.25 1.17 3.11
CA GLY A 243 -16.92 2.45 3.32
C GLY A 243 -16.72 3.40 2.15
N ALA A 244 -15.47 3.63 1.74
CA ALA A 244 -15.15 4.49 0.61
C ALA A 244 -15.81 4.02 -0.68
N GLY A 245 -15.77 2.72 -0.99
CA GLY A 245 -16.41 2.16 -2.18
C GLY A 245 -17.91 2.35 -2.24
N TYR A 246 -18.62 2.26 -1.09
CA TYR A 246 -20.05 2.54 -1.03
C TYR A 246 -20.39 4.02 -1.17
N PHE A 247 -19.52 4.93 -0.66
CA PHE A 247 -19.79 6.36 -0.68
C PHE A 247 -19.45 7.03 -2.00
N THR A 248 -18.40 6.57 -2.69
CA THR A 248 -17.86 7.24 -3.87
C THR A 248 -18.14 6.49 -5.16
N GLY A 249 -18.65 5.25 -5.06
CA GLY A 249 -18.85 4.39 -6.23
C GLY A 249 -20.06 3.48 -6.11
N ARG A 250 -20.18 2.62 -7.10
CA ARG A 250 -21.18 1.53 -7.14
C ARG A 250 -20.47 0.21 -6.92
N MET A 251 -20.39 -0.20 -5.66
CA MET A 251 -19.64 -1.38 -5.27
C MET A 251 -20.36 -2.67 -5.67
N ASP A 252 -19.63 -3.63 -6.25
CA ASP A 252 -20.15 -4.98 -6.43
C ASP A 252 -20.33 -5.63 -5.05
N PRO A 253 -21.52 -6.21 -4.75
CA PRO A 253 -21.76 -6.86 -3.46
C PRO A 253 -20.76 -7.95 -3.09
N VAL A 254 -20.13 -8.60 -4.07
CA VAL A 254 -19.11 -9.64 -3.84
C VAL A 254 -17.91 -9.13 -3.04
N ILE A 255 -17.60 -7.84 -3.11
CA ILE A 255 -16.47 -7.24 -2.38
C ILE A 255 -16.73 -7.27 -0.87
N ALA A 256 -17.92 -6.80 -0.45
CA ALA A 256 -18.33 -6.83 0.96
C ALA A 256 -18.55 -8.26 1.47
N ASP A 257 -19.10 -9.15 0.63
CA ASP A 257 -19.25 -10.57 0.93
C ASP A 257 -17.90 -11.24 1.18
N ASN A 258 -16.92 -11.02 0.31
CA ASN A 258 -15.56 -11.55 0.49
C ASN A 258 -14.91 -11.02 1.77
N PHE A 259 -15.06 -9.74 2.11
CA PHE A 259 -14.55 -9.22 3.37
C PHE A 259 -15.22 -9.88 4.58
N THR A 260 -16.54 -10.09 4.54
CA THR A 260 -17.28 -10.82 5.59
C THR A 260 -16.78 -12.26 5.73
N LYS A 261 -16.51 -12.93 4.61
CA LYS A 261 -15.92 -14.28 4.59
C LYS A 261 -14.52 -14.31 5.22
N LEU A 262 -13.68 -13.31 4.96
CA LEU A 262 -12.36 -13.19 5.62
C LEU A 262 -12.52 -13.01 7.13
N LEU A 263 -13.41 -12.11 7.59
CA LEU A 263 -13.65 -11.88 9.02
C LEU A 263 -14.17 -13.11 9.76
N SER A 264 -15.00 -13.91 9.10
CA SER A 264 -15.58 -15.13 9.67
C SER A 264 -14.76 -16.40 9.41
N HIS A 265 -13.61 -16.27 8.73
CA HIS A 265 -12.79 -17.39 8.25
C HIS A 265 -13.62 -18.45 7.50
N ASN A 266 -14.48 -17.99 6.60
CA ASN A 266 -15.37 -18.84 5.80
C ASN A 266 -15.01 -18.72 4.31
N ASP A 267 -15.07 -19.83 3.57
CA ASP A 267 -14.77 -19.89 2.13
C ASP A 267 -13.46 -19.18 1.73
N ILE A 268 -12.44 -19.36 2.56
CA ILE A 268 -11.11 -18.72 2.32
C ILE A 268 -10.53 -19.12 0.97
N ALA A 269 -10.74 -20.37 0.54
CA ALA A 269 -10.29 -20.84 -0.77
C ALA A 269 -10.94 -20.05 -1.92
N GLY A 270 -12.26 -19.81 -1.87
CA GLY A 270 -12.97 -19.00 -2.86
C GLY A 270 -12.50 -17.54 -2.87
N VAL A 271 -12.35 -16.92 -1.69
CA VAL A 271 -11.87 -15.53 -1.58
C VAL A 271 -10.44 -15.39 -2.07
N THR A 272 -9.55 -16.34 -1.75
CA THR A 272 -8.16 -16.27 -2.18
C THR A 272 -8.00 -16.52 -3.69
N ALA A 273 -8.83 -17.38 -4.29
CA ALA A 273 -8.89 -17.56 -5.74
C ALA A 273 -9.37 -16.27 -6.44
N TRP A 274 -10.39 -15.60 -5.90
CA TRP A 274 -10.87 -14.30 -6.37
C TRP A 274 -9.77 -13.22 -6.28
N ALA A 275 -9.00 -13.19 -5.20
CA ALA A 275 -7.88 -12.26 -5.05
C ALA A 275 -6.71 -12.57 -6.00
N ALA A 276 -6.43 -13.86 -6.25
CA ALA A 276 -5.37 -14.27 -7.17
C ALA A 276 -5.63 -13.80 -8.61
N GLU A 277 -6.88 -13.90 -9.11
CA GLU A 277 -7.27 -13.36 -10.43
C GLU A 277 -6.98 -11.88 -10.56
N ARG A 278 -6.97 -11.14 -9.43
CA ARG A 278 -6.78 -9.68 -9.32
C ARG A 278 -5.37 -9.28 -8.89
N SER A 279 -4.44 -10.21 -8.97
CA SER A 279 -3.06 -10.01 -8.52
C SER A 279 -2.10 -10.00 -9.70
N PRO A 280 -1.25 -8.97 -9.85
CA PRO A 280 -0.12 -8.99 -10.79
C PRO A 280 0.78 -10.21 -10.64
N ALA A 281 0.91 -10.75 -9.43
CA ALA A 281 1.70 -11.96 -9.15
C ALA A 281 1.24 -13.18 -9.95
N SER A 282 -0.04 -13.25 -10.31
CA SER A 282 -0.58 -14.34 -11.16
C SER A 282 -0.21 -14.19 -12.65
N LEU A 283 0.39 -13.07 -13.04
CA LEU A 283 0.78 -12.74 -14.43
C LEU A 283 2.29 -12.50 -14.57
N VAL A 284 3.09 -12.94 -13.60
CA VAL A 284 4.56 -12.75 -13.61
C VAL A 284 5.21 -13.43 -14.81
N SER A 285 4.74 -14.62 -15.19
CA SER A 285 5.26 -15.35 -16.35
C SER A 285 5.04 -14.59 -17.65
N GLU A 286 3.85 -14.00 -17.83
CA GLU A 286 3.48 -13.20 -18.99
C GLU A 286 4.30 -11.92 -19.05
N LEU A 287 4.44 -11.21 -17.94
CA LEU A 287 5.26 -10.00 -17.88
C LEU A 287 6.73 -10.31 -18.19
N ASN A 288 7.29 -11.34 -17.57
CA ASN A 288 8.69 -11.74 -17.80
C ASN A 288 8.93 -12.18 -19.25
N ALA A 289 8.01 -12.93 -19.85
CA ALA A 289 8.08 -13.33 -21.26
C ALA A 289 7.98 -12.14 -22.21
N SER A 290 7.24 -11.08 -21.85
CA SER A 290 7.07 -9.89 -22.67
C SER A 290 8.29 -8.97 -22.70
N GLY A 291 9.17 -9.04 -21.69
CA GLY A 291 10.33 -8.15 -21.54
C GLY A 291 10.00 -6.68 -21.23
N LYS A 292 8.73 -6.35 -20.93
CA LYS A 292 8.27 -4.97 -20.76
C LYS A 292 8.77 -4.36 -19.45
N PRO A 293 9.35 -3.15 -19.49
CA PRO A 293 9.93 -2.51 -18.32
C PRO A 293 8.86 -2.00 -17.34
N VAL A 294 9.20 -2.02 -16.03
CA VAL A 294 8.32 -1.50 -14.98
C VAL A 294 9.07 -0.68 -13.94
N TYR A 295 8.51 0.46 -13.56
CA TYR A 295 8.94 1.24 -12.42
C TYR A 295 7.90 1.13 -11.31
N ILE A 296 8.33 0.75 -10.11
CA ILE A 296 7.47 0.55 -8.95
C ILE A 296 7.91 1.50 -7.83
N SER A 297 6.95 2.21 -7.24
CA SER A 297 7.10 2.94 -5.98
C SER A 297 6.16 2.31 -4.95
N SER A 298 6.62 2.17 -3.70
CA SER A 298 5.81 1.68 -2.59
C SER A 298 6.33 2.27 -1.27
N ASN A 299 5.58 2.08 -0.18
CA ASN A 299 5.91 2.66 1.12
C ASN A 299 6.09 1.56 2.19
N PHE A 300 7.04 1.73 3.11
CA PHE A 300 7.33 0.74 4.15
C PHE A 300 6.23 0.63 5.21
N GLU A 301 5.55 1.73 5.53
CA GLU A 301 4.45 1.79 6.48
C GLU A 301 3.07 1.65 5.79
N ASP A 302 3.05 1.21 4.54
CA ASP A 302 1.80 0.86 3.84
C ASP A 302 1.25 -0.47 4.38
N PHE A 303 0.35 -0.39 5.36
CA PHE A 303 -0.29 -1.57 5.93
C PHE A 303 -1.58 -1.98 5.20
N LEU A 304 -1.98 -1.23 4.18
CA LEU A 304 -2.99 -1.69 3.22
C LEU A 304 -2.36 -2.69 2.24
N PHE A 305 -1.28 -2.29 1.56
CA PHE A 305 -0.53 -3.14 0.64
C PHE A 305 0.88 -3.37 1.19
N ASN A 306 0.99 -4.25 2.18
CA ASN A 306 2.22 -4.41 2.95
C ASN A 306 3.47 -4.53 2.05
N PRO A 307 4.61 -3.96 2.49
CA PRO A 307 5.83 -3.89 1.68
C PRO A 307 6.36 -5.27 1.27
N ASN A 308 6.14 -6.30 2.08
CA ASN A 308 6.68 -7.64 1.83
C ASN A 308 6.18 -8.23 0.52
N GLN A 309 4.89 -8.09 0.22
CA GLN A 309 4.32 -8.63 -1.02
C GLN A 309 4.85 -7.90 -2.25
N MET A 310 5.11 -6.60 -2.16
CA MET A 310 5.68 -5.84 -3.27
C MET A 310 7.16 -6.18 -3.49
N LEU A 311 7.94 -6.34 -2.41
CA LEU A 311 9.34 -6.80 -2.49
C LEU A 311 9.44 -8.18 -3.13
N ASP A 312 8.54 -9.11 -2.78
CA ASP A 312 8.51 -10.46 -3.37
C ASP A 312 8.07 -10.43 -4.83
N TYR A 313 7.05 -9.64 -5.16
CA TYR A 313 6.63 -9.43 -6.55
C TYR A 313 7.78 -8.85 -7.38
N PHE A 314 8.43 -7.79 -6.90
CA PHE A 314 9.59 -7.19 -7.59
C PHE A 314 10.73 -8.20 -7.76
N ALA A 315 11.01 -9.02 -6.75
CA ALA A 315 12.03 -10.08 -6.82
C ALA A 315 11.75 -11.10 -7.93
N SER A 316 10.48 -11.42 -8.18
CA SER A 316 10.06 -12.40 -9.19
C SER A 316 10.15 -11.90 -10.64
N LEU A 317 10.30 -10.60 -10.84
CA LEU A 317 10.40 -10.00 -12.17
C LEU A 317 11.81 -10.13 -12.73
N THR A 318 11.93 -10.45 -14.04
CA THR A 318 13.20 -10.52 -14.77
C THR A 318 13.34 -9.43 -15.85
N VAL A 319 12.30 -8.62 -16.04
CA VAL A 319 12.29 -7.49 -16.98
C VAL A 319 13.14 -6.32 -16.46
N PRO A 320 13.49 -5.33 -17.31
CA PRO A 320 14.06 -4.08 -16.83
C PRO A 320 13.13 -3.44 -15.80
N LYS A 321 13.64 -3.18 -14.62
CA LYS A 321 12.80 -2.76 -13.49
C LYS A 321 13.50 -1.79 -12.55
N LYS A 322 12.73 -0.97 -11.85
CA LYS A 322 13.16 -0.09 -10.76
C LYS A 322 12.20 -0.16 -9.59
N LEU A 323 12.72 0.01 -8.38
CA LEU A 323 11.95 0.03 -7.15
C LEU A 323 12.42 1.16 -6.23
N ASP A 324 11.50 2.03 -5.87
CA ASP A 324 11.65 2.96 -4.76
C ASP A 324 10.72 2.53 -3.62
N MET A 325 11.32 2.16 -2.47
CA MET A 325 10.61 1.94 -1.22
C MET A 325 10.78 3.17 -0.36
N ASN A 326 9.69 3.89 -0.12
CA ASN A 326 9.70 5.16 0.58
C ASN A 326 9.29 4.99 2.04
N GLU A 327 9.51 6.01 2.84
CA GLU A 327 8.84 6.17 4.12
C GLU A 327 7.46 6.78 3.89
N GLY A 328 6.48 6.33 4.64
CA GLY A 328 5.10 6.79 4.52
C GLY A 328 4.09 5.67 4.61
N ILE A 329 2.85 6.03 4.88
CA ILE A 329 1.70 5.15 4.79
C ILE A 329 1.21 5.09 3.34
N HIS A 330 0.09 4.39 3.13
CA HIS A 330 -0.48 4.20 1.80
C HIS A 330 -0.56 5.48 0.98
N ALA A 331 0.19 5.52 -0.14
CA ALA A 331 0.27 6.58 -1.14
C ALA A 331 0.79 7.97 -0.67
N THR A 332 1.20 8.13 0.60
CA THR A 332 1.57 9.46 1.10
C THR A 332 2.86 10.02 0.51
N ALA A 333 3.80 9.16 0.10
CA ALA A 333 5.02 9.62 -0.56
C ALA A 333 4.77 10.15 -1.99
N GLU A 334 3.71 9.70 -2.65
CA GLU A 334 3.38 10.03 -4.04
C GLU A 334 2.45 11.22 -4.19
N ILE A 335 1.61 11.49 -3.19
CA ILE A 335 0.55 12.50 -3.26
C ILE A 335 1.06 13.89 -3.61
N GLY A 336 2.19 14.31 -3.06
CA GLY A 336 2.75 15.64 -3.36
C GLY A 336 2.92 15.88 -4.86
N GLY A 337 3.35 14.88 -5.61
CA GLY A 337 3.53 15.01 -7.06
C GLY A 337 2.21 15.05 -7.84
N VAL A 338 1.14 14.39 -7.37
CA VAL A 338 -0.21 14.53 -7.92
C VAL A 338 -0.67 15.98 -7.83
N LEU A 339 -0.32 16.67 -6.75
CA LEU A 339 -0.63 18.07 -6.52
C LEU A 339 0.34 19.04 -7.23
N GLY A 340 1.31 18.52 -7.97
CA GLY A 340 2.28 19.34 -8.72
C GLY A 340 3.49 19.79 -7.91
N LEU A 341 3.61 19.38 -6.65
CA LEU A 341 4.77 19.67 -5.81
C LEU A 341 6.01 18.91 -6.30
N SER A 342 7.20 19.41 -5.94
CA SER A 342 8.46 18.69 -6.20
C SER A 342 8.41 17.32 -5.53
N ASN A 343 8.64 16.27 -6.32
CA ASN A 343 8.53 14.90 -5.83
C ASN A 343 9.44 13.96 -6.63
N PRO A 344 10.45 13.37 -5.99
CA PRO A 344 11.44 12.55 -6.70
C PRO A 344 10.86 11.28 -7.33
N ILE A 345 9.72 10.77 -6.83
CA ILE A 345 9.03 9.61 -7.42
C ILE A 345 8.42 10.00 -8.77
N TRP A 346 7.73 11.14 -8.81
CA TRP A 346 7.15 11.64 -10.05
C TRP A 346 8.21 12.12 -11.04
N ASP A 347 9.32 12.69 -10.58
CA ASP A 347 10.46 13.02 -11.45
C ASP A 347 11.03 11.74 -12.09
N ASN A 348 11.21 10.67 -11.33
CA ASN A 348 11.60 9.36 -11.85
C ASN A 348 10.54 8.77 -12.81
N ALA A 349 9.24 8.97 -12.54
CA ALA A 349 8.16 8.51 -13.42
C ALA A 349 8.20 9.22 -14.77
N TYR A 350 8.39 10.54 -14.80
CA TYR A 350 8.54 11.30 -16.05
C TYR A 350 9.80 10.89 -16.81
N ASP A 351 10.94 10.75 -16.11
CA ASP A 351 12.19 10.28 -16.69
C ASP A 351 12.05 8.86 -17.27
N TRP A 352 11.30 7.98 -16.58
CA TRP A 352 11.01 6.62 -17.02
C TRP A 352 10.23 6.60 -18.32
N PHE A 353 9.16 7.41 -18.43
CA PHE A 353 8.38 7.53 -19.66
C PHE A 353 9.20 8.17 -20.78
N ASP A 354 9.96 9.23 -20.52
CA ASP A 354 10.81 9.88 -21.52
C ASP A 354 11.85 8.88 -22.08
N PHE A 355 12.44 8.02 -21.23
CA PHE A 355 13.38 6.99 -21.67
C PHE A 355 12.72 5.89 -22.51
N TRP A 356 11.65 5.27 -21.99
CA TRP A 356 11.07 4.08 -22.63
C TRP A 356 10.12 4.39 -23.78
N LEU A 357 9.43 5.53 -23.77
CA LEU A 357 8.44 5.87 -24.80
C LEU A 357 8.98 6.83 -25.85
N LYS A 358 10.02 7.62 -25.55
CA LYS A 358 10.63 8.55 -26.49
C LYS A 358 12.07 8.22 -26.86
N GLY A 359 12.72 7.28 -26.14
CA GLY A 359 14.13 6.95 -26.34
C GLY A 359 15.09 8.04 -25.87
N ILE A 360 14.66 8.92 -24.98
CA ILE A 360 15.51 9.98 -24.41
C ILE A 360 16.46 9.38 -23.38
N ASN A 361 17.76 9.45 -23.64
CA ASN A 361 18.76 9.01 -22.66
C ASN A 361 18.93 10.08 -21.58
N ASN A 362 18.15 10.00 -20.50
CA ASN A 362 18.15 10.90 -19.37
C ASN A 362 18.84 10.33 -18.12
N GLY A 363 19.51 9.18 -18.27
CA GLY A 363 20.23 8.55 -17.17
C GLY A 363 19.38 7.76 -16.17
N ILE A 364 18.04 7.67 -16.34
CA ILE A 364 17.16 6.95 -15.39
C ILE A 364 17.61 5.49 -15.18
N MET A 365 18.06 4.80 -16.21
CA MET A 365 18.55 3.42 -16.12
C MET A 365 19.95 3.30 -15.49
N MET A 366 20.68 4.40 -15.34
CA MET A 366 21.94 4.45 -14.61
C MET A 366 21.75 4.69 -13.10
N LYS A 367 20.60 5.20 -12.69
CA LYS A 367 20.25 5.31 -11.26
C LYS A 367 20.15 3.90 -10.65
N PRO A 368 20.41 3.71 -9.36
CA PRO A 368 20.29 2.42 -8.69
C PRO A 368 18.95 1.72 -8.96
N THR A 369 18.98 0.40 -9.12
CA THR A 369 17.78 -0.40 -9.39
C THR A 369 16.81 -0.38 -8.22
N VAL A 370 17.31 -0.31 -6.99
CA VAL A 370 16.52 -0.31 -5.76
C VAL A 370 16.98 0.82 -4.84
N THR A 371 16.02 1.59 -4.36
CA THR A 371 16.26 2.66 -3.38
C THR A 371 15.32 2.44 -2.18
N PHE A 372 15.89 2.42 -0.97
CA PHE A 372 15.14 2.34 0.28
C PHE A 372 15.28 3.64 1.06
N GLN A 373 14.18 4.29 1.40
CA GLN A 373 14.15 5.37 2.39
C GLN A 373 14.26 4.76 3.79
N LYS A 374 15.23 5.17 4.58
CA LYS A 374 15.30 4.73 5.98
C LYS A 374 14.23 5.40 6.81
N ARG A 375 13.65 4.64 7.72
CA ARG A 375 12.59 5.09 8.62
C ARG A 375 13.01 6.31 9.46
N PHE A 376 12.04 7.12 9.89
CA PHE A 376 12.18 8.38 10.61
C PHE A 376 13.02 9.39 9.83
N ASN A 377 12.62 9.63 8.60
CA ASN A 377 13.22 10.59 7.68
C ASN A 377 14.74 10.41 7.49
N GLY A 378 15.19 9.17 7.70
CA GLY A 378 16.59 8.82 7.50
C GLY A 378 17.01 8.89 6.02
N PRO A 379 18.32 8.95 5.72
CA PRO A 379 18.81 9.04 4.34
C PRO A 379 18.43 7.83 3.50
N ARG A 380 18.24 8.05 2.20
CA ARG A 380 18.04 6.97 1.23
C ARG A 380 19.29 6.11 1.10
N VAL A 381 19.09 4.80 1.04
CA VAL A 381 20.13 3.82 0.73
C VAL A 381 19.81 3.12 -0.57
N THR A 382 20.83 2.73 -1.30
CA THR A 382 20.69 2.12 -2.62
C THR A 382 21.23 0.70 -2.61
N LEU A 383 20.52 -0.20 -3.28
CA LEU A 383 20.90 -1.58 -3.45
C LEU A 383 21.02 -1.89 -4.96
N PRO A 384 21.98 -2.73 -5.36
CA PRO A 384 22.16 -3.05 -6.79
C PRO A 384 20.99 -3.85 -7.36
N SER A 385 20.31 -4.63 -6.52
CA SER A 385 19.17 -5.47 -6.88
C SER A 385 18.31 -5.78 -5.65
N TRP A 386 17.17 -6.43 -5.88
CA TRP A 386 16.42 -7.10 -4.82
C TRP A 386 15.95 -8.49 -5.29
N PRO A 387 16.25 -9.58 -4.56
CA PRO A 387 17.13 -9.62 -3.38
C PRO A 387 18.53 -9.06 -3.67
N SER A 388 19.16 -8.48 -2.65
CA SER A 388 20.50 -7.91 -2.79
C SER A 388 21.57 -8.85 -2.23
N SER A 389 22.70 -8.95 -2.93
CA SER A 389 23.86 -9.72 -2.46
C SER A 389 24.55 -9.10 -1.24
N THR A 390 24.27 -7.81 -0.96
CA THR A 390 24.78 -7.11 0.23
C THR A 390 23.92 -7.31 1.47
N VAL A 391 22.76 -7.93 1.32
CA VAL A 391 21.81 -8.20 2.40
C VAL A 391 21.81 -9.69 2.72
N SER A 392 22.06 -10.02 3.97
CA SER A 392 22.06 -11.39 4.48
C SER A 392 21.05 -11.56 5.61
N GLU A 393 20.57 -12.78 5.81
CA GLU A 393 19.68 -13.10 6.94
C GLU A 393 20.51 -13.47 8.18
N LYS A 394 20.31 -12.73 9.26
CA LYS A 394 20.84 -13.06 10.59
C LYS A 394 19.76 -13.72 11.42
N THR A 395 20.02 -14.91 11.91
CA THR A 395 19.10 -15.66 12.77
C THR A 395 19.54 -15.61 14.22
N TYR A 396 18.61 -15.23 15.09
CA TYR A 396 18.73 -15.25 16.53
C TYR A 396 17.77 -16.30 17.11
N TYR A 397 18.16 -16.91 18.24
CA TYR A 397 17.36 -17.89 18.97
C TYR A 397 16.68 -17.24 20.16
N LEU A 398 15.43 -17.57 20.39
CA LEU A 398 14.64 -17.04 21.50
C LEU A 398 14.70 -18.00 22.67
N LYS A 399 15.17 -17.50 23.82
CA LYS A 399 15.18 -18.26 25.09
C LYS A 399 13.97 -17.85 25.92
N PRO A 400 13.28 -18.81 26.56
CA PRO A 400 12.08 -18.53 27.31
C PRO A 400 12.34 -17.57 28.48
N ARG A 401 11.30 -16.81 28.87
CA ARG A 401 11.30 -16.04 30.11
C ARG A 401 11.32 -16.97 31.34
N THR A 402 11.78 -16.46 32.46
CA THR A 402 11.60 -17.08 33.80
C THR A 402 10.51 -16.34 34.58
N LEU A 403 10.28 -16.71 35.82
CA LEU A 403 9.38 -15.96 36.70
C LEU A 403 9.87 -14.51 36.98
N PHE A 404 11.17 -14.26 36.85
CA PHE A 404 11.80 -13.01 37.25
C PHE A 404 12.49 -12.26 36.12
N THR A 405 12.62 -12.85 34.94
CA THR A 405 13.33 -12.24 33.81
C THR A 405 12.58 -12.43 32.50
N ASP A 406 12.67 -11.45 31.63
CA ASP A 406 12.19 -11.56 30.26
C ASP A 406 12.97 -12.61 29.46
N GLY A 407 12.37 -13.04 28.36
CA GLY A 407 13.03 -13.88 27.39
C GLY A 407 14.26 -13.21 26.76
N LYS A 408 15.13 -13.98 26.15
CA LYS A 408 16.36 -13.46 25.54
C LYS A 408 16.41 -13.72 24.05
N ILE A 409 16.86 -12.72 23.31
CA ILE A 409 17.29 -12.83 21.90
C ILE A 409 18.80 -13.15 21.94
N SER A 410 19.20 -14.32 21.44
CA SER A 410 20.54 -14.89 21.60
C SER A 410 21.10 -15.41 20.29
N SER A 411 22.42 -15.31 20.11
CA SER A 411 23.14 -15.98 19.00
C SER A 411 23.30 -17.49 19.21
N THR A 412 23.06 -18.00 20.44
CA THR A 412 23.16 -19.41 20.78
C THR A 412 21.77 -20.04 20.93
N GLN A 413 21.63 -21.28 20.49
CA GLN A 413 20.39 -22.07 20.57
C GLN A 413 19.83 -22.15 22.00
N ASN A 414 18.53 -22.26 22.08
CA ASN A 414 17.82 -22.55 23.33
C ASN A 414 18.00 -24.05 23.68
N THR A 415 18.32 -24.30 24.94
CA THR A 415 18.48 -25.66 25.50
C THR A 415 17.35 -26.05 26.46
N ASN A 416 16.42 -25.13 26.74
CA ASN A 416 15.32 -25.36 27.66
C ASN A 416 14.07 -25.86 26.92
N ASN A 417 13.32 -26.75 27.55
CA ASN A 417 12.01 -27.19 27.07
C ASN A 417 10.94 -26.59 28.01
N LEU A 418 10.48 -25.38 27.67
CA LEU A 418 9.52 -24.63 28.47
C LEU A 418 8.44 -24.02 27.57
N ASN A 419 7.27 -23.80 28.14
CA ASN A 419 6.20 -23.05 27.51
C ASN A 419 6.06 -21.68 28.18
N THR A 420 5.75 -20.67 27.39
CA THR A 420 5.37 -19.35 27.91
C THR A 420 3.92 -19.10 27.55
N GLY A 421 3.04 -19.16 28.55
CA GLY A 421 1.60 -18.92 28.38
C GLY A 421 1.25 -17.45 28.56
N ILE A 422 0.27 -16.98 27.77
CA ILE A 422 -0.40 -15.68 27.93
C ILE A 422 -1.91 -15.82 27.73
N LEU A 423 -2.66 -14.85 28.22
CA LEU A 423 -4.11 -14.75 28.04
C LEU A 423 -4.43 -13.65 27.03
N SER A 424 -5.33 -13.96 26.11
CA SER A 424 -5.92 -12.97 25.19
C SER A 424 -6.96 -12.08 25.91
N GLY A 425 -7.56 -11.15 25.18
CA GLY A 425 -8.69 -10.34 25.64
C GLY A 425 -8.32 -9.06 26.38
N ALA A 426 -7.05 -8.73 26.45
CA ALA A 426 -6.57 -7.45 26.96
C ALA A 426 -5.55 -6.86 25.98
N ASP A 427 -5.65 -5.56 25.77
CA ASP A 427 -4.64 -4.78 25.10
C ASP A 427 -3.38 -4.69 25.98
N THR A 428 -2.24 -4.56 25.35
CA THR A 428 -0.95 -4.34 26.02
C THR A 428 -0.38 -2.99 25.61
N ILE A 429 0.72 -2.57 26.25
CA ILE A 429 1.44 -1.37 25.79
C ILE A 429 2.24 -1.60 24.50
N ALA A 430 2.41 -2.86 24.09
CA ALA A 430 2.94 -3.20 22.77
C ALA A 430 1.80 -3.10 21.75
N THR A 431 1.82 -2.08 20.94
CA THR A 431 0.74 -1.76 19.99
C THR A 431 1.31 -0.99 18.80
N THR A 432 0.60 -0.99 17.68
CA THR A 432 0.87 -0.09 16.56
C THR A 432 0.39 1.35 16.84
N GLY A 433 -0.26 1.57 17.98
CA GLY A 433 -0.86 2.85 18.34
C GLY A 433 -2.26 3.04 17.78
N ILE A 434 -2.65 4.27 17.54
CA ILE A 434 -3.94 4.59 16.91
C ILE A 434 -3.79 4.36 15.41
N PRO A 435 -4.55 3.41 14.83
CA PRO A 435 -4.43 3.08 13.42
C PRO A 435 -4.45 4.31 12.52
N LEU A 436 -3.58 4.36 11.53
CA LEU A 436 -3.33 5.45 10.58
C LEU A 436 -2.72 6.71 11.23
N ILE A 437 -3.20 7.17 12.38
CA ILE A 437 -2.70 8.40 13.03
C ILE A 437 -1.26 8.19 13.49
N SER A 438 -0.99 7.13 14.24
CA SER A 438 0.35 6.85 14.73
C SER A 438 1.35 6.61 13.61
N ASP A 439 0.90 5.97 12.52
CA ASP A 439 1.73 5.72 11.35
C ASP A 439 2.11 7.02 10.61
N ILE A 440 1.16 7.96 10.48
CA ILE A 440 1.42 9.30 9.93
C ILE A 440 2.37 10.09 10.83
N LEU A 441 2.11 10.11 12.13
CA LEU A 441 2.98 10.81 13.08
C LEU A 441 4.42 10.27 13.03
N ALA A 442 4.57 8.95 12.90
CA ALA A 442 5.87 8.32 12.84
C ALA A 442 6.60 8.63 11.53
N SER A 443 5.91 8.56 10.37
CA SER A 443 6.53 8.68 9.05
C SER A 443 6.73 10.13 8.59
N HIS A 444 5.87 11.06 9.00
CA HIS A 444 5.92 12.45 8.54
C HIS A 444 6.37 13.47 9.60
N LEU A 445 6.18 13.15 10.87
CA LEU A 445 6.57 14.04 11.98
C LEU A 445 7.65 13.44 12.89
N GLU A 446 8.19 12.28 12.53
CA GLU A 446 9.25 11.57 13.28
C GLU A 446 8.86 11.29 14.75
N VAL A 447 7.56 11.16 15.03
CA VAL A 447 7.02 10.83 16.35
C VAL A 447 6.68 9.34 16.40
N PRO A 448 7.62 8.48 16.81
CA PRO A 448 7.41 7.03 16.81
C PRO A 448 6.43 6.61 17.90
N VAL A 449 5.76 5.49 17.68
CA VAL A 449 5.12 4.75 18.77
C VAL A 449 6.21 4.22 19.69
N THR A 450 6.06 4.46 20.98
CA THR A 450 7.03 4.02 22.00
C THR A 450 6.36 3.20 23.10
N ALA A 451 7.11 2.26 23.68
CA ALA A 451 6.65 1.43 24.79
C ALA A 451 7.76 1.26 25.84
N SER A 452 7.41 1.39 27.11
CA SER A 452 8.27 0.96 28.23
C SER A 452 8.02 -0.54 28.45
N LEU A 453 8.81 -1.38 27.80
CA LEU A 453 8.58 -2.83 27.75
C LEU A 453 8.57 -3.51 29.13
N ASP A 454 9.23 -2.93 30.13
CA ASP A 454 9.19 -3.39 31.51
C ASP A 454 7.76 -3.38 32.10
N TRP A 455 6.89 -2.51 31.59
CA TRP A 455 5.51 -2.34 32.05
C TRP A 455 4.50 -3.18 31.26
N LEU A 456 4.97 -3.92 30.26
CA LEU A 456 4.10 -4.82 29.50
C LEU A 456 3.56 -5.91 30.42
N SER A 457 2.24 -6.11 30.42
CA SER A 457 1.59 -7.17 31.20
C SER A 457 2.12 -8.55 30.80
N ARG A 458 2.84 -9.22 31.69
CA ARG A 458 3.37 -10.57 31.46
C ARG A 458 2.29 -11.65 31.48
N ILE A 459 1.05 -11.29 31.83
CA ILE A 459 -0.13 -12.16 31.70
C ILE A 459 -0.62 -12.15 30.25
N ASN A 460 -0.51 -11.02 29.55
CA ASN A 460 -1.09 -10.80 28.23
C ASN A 460 -0.05 -10.72 27.10
N GLY A 461 1.24 -10.66 27.45
CA GLY A 461 2.30 -10.57 26.46
C GLY A 461 3.62 -11.19 26.90
N ILE A 462 4.51 -11.34 25.92
CA ILE A 462 5.86 -11.89 26.10
C ILE A 462 6.85 -10.89 25.54
N VAL A 463 7.93 -10.63 26.29
CA VAL A 463 9.05 -9.80 25.81
C VAL A 463 10.30 -10.65 25.68
N TYR A 464 11.06 -10.43 24.61
CA TYR A 464 12.42 -10.95 24.44
C TYR A 464 13.34 -9.78 24.13
N GLU A 465 14.48 -9.72 24.80
CA GLU A 465 15.48 -8.67 24.59
C GLU A 465 16.87 -9.25 24.30
N SER A 466 17.63 -8.56 23.46
CA SER A 466 19.04 -8.84 23.24
C SER A 466 19.91 -8.20 24.32
N ASN A 467 21.18 -8.56 24.36
CA ASN A 467 22.21 -7.69 24.94
C ASN A 467 22.37 -6.43 24.08
N SER A 468 23.03 -5.40 24.63
CA SER A 468 23.41 -4.21 23.85
C SER A 468 24.24 -4.61 22.62
N LEU A 469 23.92 -4.02 21.48
CA LEU A 469 24.60 -4.28 20.23
C LEU A 469 26.02 -3.68 20.28
N SER A 470 27.00 -4.47 19.89
CA SER A 470 28.40 -4.02 19.78
C SER A 470 28.67 -3.16 18.53
N SER A 471 27.80 -3.23 17.54
CA SER A 471 27.87 -2.49 16.28
C SER A 471 26.50 -2.14 15.78
N VAL A 472 26.39 -1.18 14.85
CA VAL A 472 25.14 -0.82 14.20
C VAL A 472 24.55 -2.04 13.49
N LEU A 473 23.25 -2.33 13.72
CA LEU A 473 22.51 -3.33 12.97
C LEU A 473 21.73 -2.63 11.86
N LYS A 474 22.17 -2.79 10.63
CA LYS A 474 21.58 -2.17 9.45
C LYS A 474 20.50 -3.07 8.86
N ILE A 475 19.24 -2.88 9.26
CA ILE A 475 18.10 -3.64 8.75
C ILE A 475 17.77 -3.15 7.34
N ARG A 476 17.67 -4.08 6.38
CA ARG A 476 17.32 -3.79 4.97
C ARG A 476 16.38 -4.89 4.46
N GLY A 477 15.10 -4.77 4.76
CA GLY A 477 14.10 -5.72 4.30
C GLY A 477 13.31 -6.36 5.42
N LYS A 478 13.10 -7.67 5.34
CA LYS A 478 12.14 -8.41 6.15
C LYS A 478 12.71 -8.87 7.48
N ILE A 479 11.83 -8.96 8.47
CA ILE A 479 12.07 -9.59 9.77
C ILE A 479 11.03 -10.71 9.94
N PHE A 480 11.44 -11.86 10.47
CA PHE A 480 10.58 -13.00 10.69
C PHE A 480 10.68 -13.50 12.11
N TRP A 481 9.56 -13.67 12.76
CA TRP A 481 9.47 -14.51 13.95
C TRP A 481 8.97 -15.89 13.56
N LYS A 482 9.63 -16.94 14.04
CA LYS A 482 9.19 -18.33 13.86
C LYS A 482 9.16 -19.04 15.20
N GLY A 483 8.11 -19.79 15.45
CA GLY A 483 7.97 -20.57 16.69
C GLY A 483 6.84 -21.59 16.58
N GLN A 484 6.70 -22.36 17.65
CA GLN A 484 5.57 -23.27 17.84
C GLN A 484 4.60 -22.63 18.83
N VAL A 485 3.32 -22.70 18.52
CA VAL A 485 2.26 -22.19 19.38
C VAL A 485 1.12 -23.19 19.54
N SER A 486 0.35 -23.04 20.62
CA SER A 486 -0.93 -23.71 20.79
C SER A 486 -1.93 -22.79 21.46
N SER A 487 -3.20 -22.87 21.07
CA SER A 487 -4.29 -22.09 21.66
C SER A 487 -5.31 -23.01 22.32
N SER A 488 -5.86 -22.58 23.45
CA SER A 488 -6.92 -23.32 24.15
C SER A 488 -8.21 -23.44 23.33
N LEU A 489 -8.41 -22.56 22.34
CA LEU A 489 -9.57 -22.60 21.42
C LEU A 489 -9.20 -23.05 20.00
N GLY A 490 -7.93 -23.38 19.73
CA GLY A 490 -7.45 -23.66 18.37
C GLY A 490 -7.47 -22.45 17.43
N LYS A 491 -7.89 -21.30 17.92
CA LYS A 491 -7.88 -20.01 17.21
C LYS A 491 -7.07 -19.03 18.04
N ALA A 492 -6.15 -18.33 17.42
CA ALA A 492 -5.40 -17.27 18.07
C ALA A 492 -4.86 -16.29 17.05
N ASN A 493 -4.64 -15.05 17.48
CA ASN A 493 -3.81 -14.08 16.80
C ASN A 493 -2.48 -13.97 17.55
N VAL A 494 -1.39 -13.81 16.82
CA VAL A 494 -0.05 -13.55 17.34
C VAL A 494 0.48 -12.32 16.65
N ASN A 495 0.54 -11.22 17.39
CA ASN A 495 1.19 -9.98 16.94
C ASN A 495 2.62 -9.96 17.46
N VAL A 496 3.54 -9.54 16.62
CA VAL A 496 4.96 -9.41 16.94
C VAL A 496 5.40 -7.99 16.62
N TYR A 497 5.89 -7.28 17.63
CA TYR A 497 6.38 -5.91 17.52
C TYR A 497 7.89 -5.90 17.71
N PHE A 498 8.61 -5.24 16.81
CA PHE A 498 10.07 -5.13 16.87
C PHE A 498 10.48 -3.72 17.27
N TYR A 499 11.29 -3.64 18.32
CA TYR A 499 11.71 -2.39 18.95
C TYR A 499 13.22 -2.18 18.88
N ASP A 500 13.61 -0.92 18.72
CA ASP A 500 14.92 -0.37 19.08
C ASP A 500 14.82 0.20 20.50
N VAL A 501 15.57 -0.36 21.44
CA VAL A 501 15.51 0.01 22.87
C VAL A 501 16.78 0.76 23.25
N GLY A 502 16.61 2.06 23.54
CA GLY A 502 17.70 2.92 23.99
C GLY A 502 18.14 2.65 25.43
N SER A 503 19.16 3.39 25.88
CA SER A 503 19.70 3.29 27.24
C SER A 503 18.71 3.66 28.34
N ASN A 504 17.66 4.43 28.01
CA ASN A 504 16.57 4.81 28.92
C ASN A 504 15.53 3.70 29.12
N GLY A 505 15.68 2.53 28.47
CA GLY A 505 14.72 1.42 28.53
C GLY A 505 13.44 1.59 27.74
N VAL A 506 13.28 2.70 27.01
CA VAL A 506 12.12 2.92 26.15
C VAL A 506 12.35 2.30 24.78
N GLY A 507 11.45 1.43 24.37
CA GLY A 507 11.42 0.83 23.04
C GLY A 507 10.74 1.74 22.05
N LYS A 508 11.42 2.04 20.93
CA LYS A 508 10.87 2.70 19.76
C LYS A 508 10.41 1.62 18.77
N LEU A 509 9.12 1.60 18.43
CA LEU A 509 8.56 0.64 17.47
C LEU A 509 9.17 0.89 16.08
N ILE A 510 9.82 -0.13 15.53
CA ILE A 510 10.42 -0.09 14.21
C ILE A 510 9.50 -0.74 13.18
N THR A 511 8.98 -1.90 13.48
CA THR A 511 8.03 -2.60 12.62
C THR A 511 7.24 -3.61 13.42
N HIS A 512 6.19 -4.15 12.82
CA HIS A 512 5.36 -5.18 13.41
C HIS A 512 4.85 -6.15 12.33
N GLY A 513 4.28 -7.25 12.78
CA GLY A 513 3.59 -8.22 11.94
C GLY A 513 2.59 -9.02 12.76
N THR A 514 1.67 -9.68 12.09
CA THR A 514 0.61 -10.47 12.69
C THR A 514 0.42 -11.77 11.94
N ALA A 515 -0.03 -12.82 12.63
CA ALA A 515 -0.50 -14.05 12.02
C ALA A 515 -1.61 -14.67 12.87
N SER A 516 -2.59 -15.28 12.21
CA SER A 516 -3.66 -16.04 12.87
C SER A 516 -3.48 -17.54 12.66
N ILE A 517 -3.90 -18.33 13.64
CA ILE A 517 -4.00 -19.80 13.55
C ILE A 517 -5.46 -20.25 13.61
N TYR A 518 -5.74 -21.34 12.90
CA TYR A 518 -7.04 -22.02 12.85
C TYR A 518 -6.78 -23.53 12.81
N VAL A 519 -6.64 -24.14 13.98
CA VAL A 519 -6.34 -25.55 14.20
C VAL A 519 -7.27 -26.14 15.26
N SER A 520 -7.08 -27.38 15.71
CA SER A 520 -7.83 -27.93 16.83
C SER A 520 -7.42 -27.28 18.16
N ALA A 521 -8.31 -27.26 19.15
CA ALA A 521 -7.99 -26.77 20.49
C ALA A 521 -6.78 -27.52 21.06
N PHE A 522 -5.83 -26.76 21.64
CA PHE A 522 -4.57 -27.27 22.21
C PHE A 522 -3.59 -27.91 21.22
N GLU A 523 -3.92 -27.99 19.94
CA GLU A 523 -3.01 -28.46 18.92
C GLU A 523 -1.79 -27.55 18.81
N THR A 524 -0.59 -28.13 18.79
CA THR A 524 0.66 -27.39 18.59
C THR A 524 0.94 -27.28 17.10
N THR A 525 1.09 -26.05 16.62
CA THR A 525 1.38 -25.78 15.22
C THR A 525 2.61 -24.88 15.07
N ASP A 526 3.30 -25.03 13.95
CA ASP A 526 4.37 -24.12 13.55
C ASP A 526 3.75 -22.82 13.03
N LEU A 527 4.28 -21.70 13.48
CA LEU A 527 3.84 -20.39 13.05
C LEU A 527 5.02 -19.53 12.60
N THR A 528 4.86 -18.86 11.49
CA THR A 528 5.75 -17.78 11.03
C THR A 528 4.97 -16.49 11.01
N VAL A 529 5.52 -15.46 11.63
CA VAL A 529 4.99 -14.10 11.53
C VAL A 529 5.98 -13.27 10.72
N ASP A 530 5.56 -12.88 9.52
CA ASP A 530 6.30 -11.96 8.69
C ASP A 530 6.03 -10.54 9.19
N LEU A 531 7.03 -9.88 9.79
CA LEU A 531 6.92 -8.46 10.10
C LEU A 531 7.07 -7.66 8.81
N ASN A 532 6.44 -6.49 8.76
CA ASN A 532 6.57 -5.62 7.60
C ASN A 532 8.04 -5.24 7.37
N ALA A 533 8.49 -5.32 6.13
CA ALA A 533 9.86 -4.96 5.77
C ALA A 533 10.14 -3.49 6.13
N VAL A 534 11.40 -3.19 6.41
CA VAL A 534 11.83 -1.86 6.81
C VAL A 534 13.29 -1.62 6.44
N ALA A 535 13.66 -0.37 6.24
CA ALA A 535 15.04 0.07 6.23
C ALA A 535 15.31 0.92 7.48
N TYR A 536 16.15 0.42 8.37
CA TYR A 536 16.46 1.09 9.64
C TYR A 536 17.84 0.69 10.18
N ASP A 537 18.51 1.62 10.82
CA ASP A 537 19.80 1.38 11.47
C ASP A 537 19.64 1.42 13.00
N VAL A 538 19.66 0.27 13.67
CA VAL A 538 19.68 0.23 15.13
C VAL A 538 21.08 0.62 15.61
N PRO A 539 21.24 1.69 16.42
CA PRO A 539 22.54 2.16 16.86
C PRO A 539 23.30 1.13 17.71
N ALA A 540 24.63 1.17 17.64
CA ALA A 540 25.48 0.46 18.62
C ALA A 540 25.17 0.98 20.03
N GLY A 541 25.20 0.09 21.01
CA GLY A 541 24.83 0.38 22.39
C GLY A 541 23.34 0.18 22.71
N ASN A 542 22.45 0.30 21.72
CA ASN A 542 21.04 -0.04 21.89
C ASN A 542 20.84 -1.56 21.93
N ARG A 543 19.65 -1.99 22.37
CA ARG A 543 19.19 -3.38 22.33
C ARG A 543 18.09 -3.51 21.29
N ILE A 544 17.96 -4.67 20.70
CA ILE A 544 16.73 -5.05 19.98
C ILE A 544 15.82 -5.82 20.94
N ALA A 545 14.54 -5.55 20.85
CA ALA A 545 13.52 -6.30 21.58
C ALA A 545 12.36 -6.67 20.64
N ILE A 546 11.70 -7.79 20.97
CA ILE A 546 10.38 -8.10 20.41
C ILE A 546 9.39 -8.30 21.54
N ALA A 547 8.18 -7.80 21.32
CA ALA A 547 7.02 -8.11 22.14
C ALA A 547 6.03 -8.95 21.33
N LEU A 548 5.42 -9.93 21.98
CA LEU A 548 4.35 -10.75 21.41
C LEU A 548 3.09 -10.56 22.25
N ASP A 549 1.96 -10.36 21.60
CA ASP A 549 0.63 -10.37 22.23
C ASP A 549 -0.43 -10.95 21.28
N THR A 550 -1.71 -10.79 21.63
CA THR A 550 -2.83 -11.40 20.92
C THR A 550 -3.83 -10.39 20.38
N PHE A 551 -3.61 -9.10 20.56
CA PHE A 551 -4.52 -8.05 20.12
C PHE A 551 -3.78 -6.85 19.56
N ASP A 552 -4.20 -6.38 18.39
CA ASP A 552 -3.82 -5.08 17.83
C ASP A 552 -5.02 -4.51 17.07
N PRO A 553 -5.34 -3.22 17.23
CA PRO A 553 -6.54 -2.62 16.66
C PRO A 553 -6.58 -2.58 15.12
N GLN A 554 -5.46 -2.77 14.44
CA GLN A 554 -5.41 -2.80 12.96
C GLN A 554 -5.98 -4.09 12.37
N TYR A 555 -6.02 -5.18 13.15
CA TYR A 555 -6.31 -6.52 12.67
C TYR A 555 -7.58 -7.10 13.27
N ALA A 556 -8.28 -7.94 12.48
CA ALA A 556 -9.43 -8.68 13.00
C ALA A 556 -8.96 -9.88 13.84
N PRO A 557 -9.40 -10.00 15.10
CA PRO A 557 -9.11 -11.18 15.89
C PRO A 557 -9.89 -12.39 15.34
N PRO A 558 -9.31 -13.60 15.38
CA PRO A 558 -9.97 -14.82 14.87
C PRO A 558 -11.14 -15.29 15.73
N THR A 559 -11.29 -14.75 16.92
CA THR A 559 -12.39 -15.01 17.87
C THR A 559 -12.54 -13.86 18.85
N ALA A 560 -13.78 -13.62 19.30
CA ALA A 560 -14.08 -12.67 20.35
C ALA A 560 -13.98 -13.29 21.77
N LEU A 561 -13.76 -14.61 21.86
CA LEU A 561 -13.63 -15.31 23.14
C LEU A 561 -12.20 -15.19 23.67
N VAL A 562 -12.07 -15.10 24.99
CA VAL A 562 -10.75 -15.15 25.65
C VAL A 562 -10.16 -16.56 25.56
N TYR A 563 -8.89 -16.65 25.22
CA TYR A 563 -8.15 -17.91 25.10
C TYR A 563 -6.77 -17.81 25.73
N GLY A 564 -6.22 -18.95 26.14
CA GLY A 564 -4.81 -19.10 26.46
C GLY A 564 -4.00 -19.37 25.20
N LEU A 565 -2.88 -18.69 25.05
CA LEU A 565 -1.88 -18.93 24.01
C LEU A 565 -0.57 -19.34 24.66
N ASP A 566 -0.05 -20.52 24.29
CA ASP A 566 1.28 -20.97 24.67
C ASP A 566 2.27 -20.81 23.53
N VAL A 567 3.38 -20.15 23.78
CA VAL A 567 4.57 -20.17 22.93
C VAL A 567 5.53 -21.23 23.45
N LYS A 568 5.85 -22.19 22.57
CA LYS A 568 6.68 -23.35 22.93
C LYS A 568 8.17 -23.02 22.68
N HIS A 569 9.02 -23.38 23.65
CA HIS A 569 10.47 -23.31 23.51
C HIS A 569 11.03 -24.73 23.59
N ASN A 570 11.32 -25.30 22.44
CA ASN A 570 11.79 -26.69 22.32
C ASN A 570 13.21 -26.69 21.76
N PRO A 571 14.19 -27.36 22.42
CA PRO A 571 15.56 -27.44 21.90
C PRO A 571 15.70 -28.07 20.51
N SER A 572 14.83 -29.02 20.19
CA SER A 572 14.83 -29.66 18.86
C SER A 572 14.07 -28.85 17.79
N LYS A 573 13.27 -27.85 18.19
CA LYS A 573 12.46 -27.00 17.32
C LYS A 573 12.50 -25.56 17.80
N GLN A 574 13.56 -24.86 17.43
CA GLN A 574 13.91 -23.54 17.94
C GLN A 574 12.88 -22.47 17.56
N SER A 575 12.51 -21.63 18.54
CA SER A 575 11.90 -20.32 18.23
C SER A 575 13.00 -19.35 17.80
N THR A 576 12.79 -18.63 16.70
CA THR A 576 13.81 -17.77 16.10
C THR A 576 13.27 -16.41 15.70
N LEU A 577 14.19 -15.45 15.66
CA LEU A 577 14.03 -14.14 15.03
C LEU A 577 15.07 -14.02 13.93
N SER A 578 14.66 -13.95 12.68
CA SER A 578 15.53 -13.75 11.53
C SER A 578 15.39 -12.32 11.02
N ILE A 579 16.50 -11.65 10.73
CA ILE A 579 16.57 -10.25 10.31
C ILE A 579 17.40 -10.14 9.03
N GLN A 580 16.83 -9.59 7.97
CA GLN A 580 17.56 -9.23 6.77
C GLN A 580 18.37 -7.95 7.02
N SER A 581 19.70 -8.02 6.93
CA SER A 581 20.62 -6.93 7.28
C SER A 581 21.87 -6.89 6.38
N GLU A 582 22.42 -5.67 6.23
CA GLU A 582 23.76 -5.43 5.64
C GLU A 582 24.87 -5.74 6.65
#